data_825b77a1c38eae5833f96507f9e666f8
#
_entry.id   825b77a1c38eae5833f96507f9e666f8
#
_cell.length_a   1.000
_cell.length_b   1.000
_cell.length_c   1.000
_cell.angle_alpha   90.00
_cell.angle_beta   90.00
_cell.angle_gamma   90.00
#
_symmetry.space_group_name_H-M   'P 1'
#
loop_
_entity.id
_entity.type
_entity.pdbx_description
1 polymer ?
#
loop_
_entity_poly.entity_id
_entity_poly.type
_entity_poly.pdbx_seq_one_letter_code
_entity_poly.pdbx_strand_id
1 'polypeptide(L)'
;MGLPKLSTPMRSAGSAAPPVCRLIALLLCTATGVPAQITPVAVGPIVLVVSDLDRAETFYTQVLSFRTAATREAHEYSFDRLTGVFGTNVRVATLELGSESIELIEYRTPRGRPVPPDSKSNDQWFQHIAIVVSDMEAASARLFQFHVQPISTAPQTLPEWNLNAAGIKALYFRDPDGHPLELIYFPPGKGDPRWHQGQGKRDGPFLGIDHTAIAVADTERSLGFYRDVLGLRVVGESLNYGAEQDHLNHVFGSKVRITSLRSSSGPGIELLEYLTPRDGRPSPTDTKVNDLWSSQTTLIGREFPASVQELLKRKVEFISPEPQETLPLGEKGARGVLIRDPDGHFILFESASDYHER
;
A
#
# COMPACT_ATOMS: atom_id res chain seq x y z
N MET A 1 -105.04 -43.98 39.62
CA MET A 1 -105.08 -42.98 40.68
C MET A 1 -103.67 -42.55 40.97
N GLY A 2 -103.36 -41.36 40.75
CA GLY A 2 -102.33 -40.48 41.33
C GLY A 2 -100.86 -40.82 41.19
N LEU A 3 -100.21 -40.19 40.26
CA LEU A 3 -98.77 -40.03 40.20
C LEU A 3 -98.24 -39.04 41.29
N PRO A 4 -96.93 -39.11 41.56
CA PRO A 4 -96.22 -37.92 41.32
C PRO A 4 -94.91 -38.09 40.53
N LYS A 5 -94.60 -37.02 39.82
CA LYS A 5 -93.40 -36.78 39.02
C LYS A 5 -92.18 -36.52 39.89
N LEU A 6 -91.08 -37.13 39.59
CA LEU A 6 -89.73 -36.73 40.09
C LEU A 6 -88.91 -36.14 38.95
N SER A 7 -88.52 -34.94 39.10
CA SER A 7 -87.60 -34.18 38.23
C SER A 7 -86.18 -34.38 38.70
N THR A 8 -85.32 -34.84 37.80
CA THR A 8 -83.86 -34.93 37.98
C THR A 8 -83.14 -33.78 37.26
N PRO A 9 -82.18 -33.07 37.85
CA PRO A 9 -81.47 -32.00 37.13
C PRO A 9 -80.34 -32.58 36.27
N MET A 10 -80.26 -32.06 35.06
CA MET A 10 -79.17 -32.23 34.10
C MET A 10 -77.88 -31.61 34.62
N ARG A 11 -76.82 -32.43 34.70
CA ARG A 11 -75.40 -31.94 34.85
C ARG A 11 -74.87 -31.53 33.50
N SER A 12 -74.39 -30.26 33.43
CA SER A 12 -73.68 -29.73 32.30
C SER A 12 -72.25 -30.35 32.22
N ALA A 13 -71.95 -30.96 31.07
CA ALA A 13 -70.62 -31.44 30.74
C ALA A 13 -69.71 -30.26 30.37
N GLY A 14 -68.67 -29.99 31.16
CA GLY A 14 -67.66 -29.05 30.86
C GLY A 14 -66.75 -29.55 29.74
N SER A 15 -66.72 -28.84 28.67
CA SER A 15 -65.77 -29.02 27.56
C SER A 15 -64.34 -28.64 27.98
N ALA A 16 -63.44 -29.60 28.12
CA ALA A 16 -62.02 -29.39 28.29
C ALA A 16 -61.41 -29.13 26.92
N ALA A 17 -60.89 -27.91 26.69
CA ALA A 17 -60.10 -27.58 25.53
C ALA A 17 -58.70 -28.22 25.64
N PRO A 18 -58.14 -28.69 24.53
CA PRO A 18 -56.79 -29.29 24.54
C PRO A 18 -55.68 -28.24 24.73
N PRO A 19 -54.53 -28.56 25.34
CA PRO A 19 -53.45 -27.64 25.54
C PRO A 19 -52.80 -27.24 24.21
N VAL A 20 -52.81 -25.95 23.88
CA VAL A 20 -52.11 -25.39 22.75
C VAL A 20 -50.60 -25.48 23.03
N CYS A 21 -49.92 -26.41 22.41
CA CYS A 21 -48.47 -26.51 22.38
C CYS A 21 -47.94 -25.29 21.62
N ARG A 22 -47.47 -24.25 22.31
CA ARG A 22 -46.74 -23.13 21.71
C ARG A 22 -45.37 -23.64 21.30
N LEU A 23 -45.21 -23.98 20.02
CA LEU A 23 -43.91 -24.18 19.39
C LEU A 23 -43.21 -22.78 19.38
N ILE A 24 -42.27 -22.56 20.29
CA ILE A 24 -41.33 -21.43 20.20
C ILE A 24 -40.35 -21.80 19.10
N ALA A 25 -40.59 -21.30 17.88
CA ALA A 25 -39.59 -21.32 16.81
C ALA A 25 -38.45 -20.38 17.23
N LEU A 26 -37.36 -20.95 17.74
CA LEU A 26 -36.09 -20.22 17.91
C LEU A 26 -35.60 -19.91 16.50
N LEU A 27 -35.88 -18.69 16.01
CA LEU A 27 -35.18 -18.12 14.85
C LEU A 27 -33.71 -17.94 15.26
N LEU A 28 -32.88 -18.91 14.92
CA LEU A 28 -31.44 -18.68 14.83
C LEU A 28 -31.22 -17.70 13.69
N CYS A 29 -31.21 -16.41 13.99
CA CYS A 29 -30.59 -15.41 13.15
C CYS A 29 -29.11 -15.75 13.09
N THR A 30 -28.71 -16.55 12.09
CA THR A 30 -27.32 -16.57 11.65
C THR A 30 -27.05 -15.19 11.06
N ALA A 31 -26.59 -14.28 11.91
CA ALA A 31 -25.98 -13.07 11.41
C ALA A 31 -24.81 -13.51 10.53
N THR A 32 -25.01 -13.57 9.22
CA THR A 32 -23.90 -13.55 8.26
C THR A 32 -23.27 -12.20 8.43
N GLY A 33 -22.40 -12.10 9.43
CA GLY A 33 -21.60 -10.89 9.64
C GLY A 33 -20.84 -10.64 8.36
N VAL A 34 -21.09 -9.50 7.72
CA VAL A 34 -20.18 -8.98 6.71
C VAL A 34 -18.81 -8.98 7.38
N PRO A 35 -17.81 -9.66 6.80
CA PRO A 35 -16.49 -9.70 7.43
C PRO A 35 -16.04 -8.26 7.69
N ALA A 36 -15.57 -7.98 8.89
CA ALA A 36 -15.11 -6.65 9.26
C ALA A 36 -13.99 -6.25 8.30
N GLN A 37 -14.20 -5.17 7.57
CA GLN A 37 -13.18 -4.61 6.69
C GLN A 37 -12.20 -3.83 7.55
N ILE A 38 -10.90 -4.05 7.32
CA ILE A 38 -9.86 -3.22 7.93
C ILE A 38 -10.01 -1.81 7.34
N THR A 39 -9.89 -0.79 8.17
CA THR A 39 -9.98 0.60 7.70
C THR A 39 -8.66 1.30 8.00
N PRO A 40 -7.71 1.32 7.05
CA PRO A 40 -6.51 2.10 7.20
C PRO A 40 -6.87 3.58 7.19
N VAL A 41 -6.26 4.34 8.09
CA VAL A 41 -6.45 5.79 8.16
C VAL A 41 -5.46 6.52 7.26
N ALA A 42 -4.27 5.93 7.03
CA ALA A 42 -3.25 6.53 6.20
C ALA A 42 -2.40 5.48 5.48
N VAL A 43 -1.83 5.89 4.34
CA VAL A 43 -0.59 5.32 3.83
C VAL A 43 0.55 6.13 4.44
N GLY A 44 1.41 5.48 5.19
CA GLY A 44 2.56 6.08 5.86
C GLY A 44 3.81 6.12 4.97
N PRO A 45 5.00 6.21 5.58
CA PRO A 45 6.24 6.21 4.85
C PRO A 45 6.42 4.97 3.97
N ILE A 46 7.04 5.15 2.80
CA ILE A 46 7.54 4.04 2.00
C ILE A 46 8.98 3.77 2.43
N VAL A 47 9.28 2.51 2.79
CA VAL A 47 10.61 2.10 3.25
C VAL A 47 11.40 1.55 2.06
N LEU A 48 12.62 2.06 1.87
CA LEU A 48 13.57 1.57 0.87
C LEU A 48 14.81 1.01 1.57
N VAL A 49 15.19 -0.22 1.20
CA VAL A 49 16.39 -0.85 1.73
C VAL A 49 17.59 -0.42 0.91
N VAL A 50 18.53 0.29 1.53
CA VAL A 50 19.70 0.85 0.85
C VAL A 50 20.99 0.15 1.27
N SER A 51 21.98 0.11 0.38
CA SER A 51 23.27 -0.54 0.66
C SER A 51 24.23 0.36 1.46
N ASP A 52 24.03 1.68 1.40
CA ASP A 52 24.82 2.72 2.06
C ASP A 52 23.92 3.92 2.33
N LEU A 53 23.61 4.17 3.60
CA LEU A 53 22.65 5.19 4.01
C LEU A 53 23.16 6.61 3.69
N ASP A 54 24.46 6.87 3.89
CA ASP A 54 25.02 8.21 3.69
C ASP A 54 25.01 8.60 2.20
N ARG A 55 25.28 7.62 1.32
CA ARG A 55 25.18 7.80 -0.14
C ARG A 55 23.73 8.02 -0.58
N ALA A 56 22.81 7.20 -0.07
CA ALA A 56 21.40 7.33 -0.40
C ALA A 56 20.83 8.67 0.11
N GLU A 57 21.09 9.04 1.37
CA GLU A 57 20.68 10.32 1.95
C GLU A 57 21.20 11.50 1.13
N THR A 58 22.47 11.46 0.71
CA THR A 58 23.06 12.48 -0.17
C THR A 58 22.29 12.60 -1.48
N PHE A 59 21.94 11.48 -2.10
CA PHE A 59 21.16 11.47 -3.34
C PHE A 59 19.77 12.09 -3.14
N TYR A 60 19.00 11.60 -2.19
CA TYR A 60 17.64 12.09 -1.96
C TYR A 60 17.61 13.57 -1.56
N THR A 61 18.57 14.04 -0.76
CA THR A 61 18.61 15.44 -0.32
C THR A 61 19.16 16.38 -1.40
N GLN A 62 20.26 16.04 -2.05
CA GLN A 62 20.91 16.94 -3.01
C GLN A 62 20.29 16.90 -4.40
N VAL A 63 19.78 15.73 -4.85
CA VAL A 63 19.20 15.60 -6.18
C VAL A 63 17.69 15.86 -6.16
N LEU A 64 16.97 15.28 -5.20
CA LEU A 64 15.51 15.28 -5.17
C LEU A 64 14.91 16.25 -4.14
N SER A 65 15.76 17.02 -3.45
CA SER A 65 15.36 18.06 -2.48
C SER A 65 14.57 17.53 -1.27
N PHE A 66 14.74 16.26 -0.91
CA PHE A 66 14.24 15.78 0.38
C PHE A 66 15.01 16.43 1.54
N ARG A 67 14.37 16.48 2.70
CA ARG A 67 14.97 16.96 3.95
C ARG A 67 15.05 15.80 4.95
N THR A 68 16.22 15.56 5.52
CA THR A 68 16.36 14.60 6.61
C THR A 68 15.63 15.14 7.85
N ALA A 69 14.67 14.36 8.33
CA ALA A 69 13.91 14.67 9.55
C ALA A 69 14.51 13.98 10.78
N ALA A 70 14.98 12.75 10.64
CA ALA A 70 15.58 12.00 11.73
C ALA A 70 16.54 10.92 11.19
N THR A 71 17.53 10.55 12.00
CA THR A 71 18.36 9.37 11.77
C THR A 71 18.42 8.57 13.06
N ARG A 72 18.30 7.23 12.96
CA ARG A 72 18.28 6.30 14.10
C ARG A 72 19.18 5.11 13.80
N GLU A 73 19.70 4.50 14.86
CA GLU A 73 20.38 3.20 14.79
C GLU A 73 19.65 2.24 15.70
N ALA A 74 19.56 0.97 15.30
CA ALA A 74 18.87 -0.04 16.06
C ALA A 74 19.50 -1.43 15.91
N HIS A 75 19.38 -2.23 16.98
CA HIS A 75 19.82 -3.62 17.07
C HIS A 75 18.89 -4.41 18.01
N GLU A 76 17.61 -4.01 18.07
CA GLU A 76 16.63 -4.57 18.99
C GLU A 76 16.07 -5.88 18.47
N TYR A 77 15.92 -6.84 19.37
CA TYR A 77 15.33 -8.14 19.07
C TYR A 77 13.86 -8.04 18.58
N SER A 78 13.11 -7.02 19.02
CA SER A 78 11.75 -6.75 18.52
C SER A 78 11.75 -6.46 17.01
N PHE A 79 12.76 -5.75 16.53
CA PHE A 79 12.92 -5.47 15.10
C PHE A 79 13.29 -6.72 14.30
N ASP A 80 14.15 -7.59 14.86
CA ASP A 80 14.45 -8.91 14.28
C ASP A 80 13.16 -9.74 14.11
N ARG A 81 12.29 -9.73 15.11
CA ARG A 81 11.00 -10.43 15.06
C ARG A 81 10.00 -9.78 14.12
N LEU A 82 10.00 -8.45 14.01
CA LEU A 82 9.15 -7.73 13.05
C LEU A 82 9.50 -8.15 11.62
N THR A 83 10.78 -8.15 11.29
CA THR A 83 11.27 -8.32 9.93
C THR A 83 11.57 -9.76 9.54
N GLY A 84 11.66 -10.68 10.52
CA GLY A 84 12.11 -12.05 10.28
C GLY A 84 13.59 -12.17 9.89
N VAL A 85 14.36 -11.08 10.05
CA VAL A 85 15.81 -11.06 9.81
C VAL A 85 16.50 -10.94 11.17
N PHE A 86 17.30 -11.93 11.55
CA PHE A 86 17.87 -12.02 12.90
C PHE A 86 19.32 -11.55 12.99
N GLY A 87 19.65 -10.96 14.14
CA GLY A 87 20.97 -10.39 14.41
C GLY A 87 21.19 -9.07 13.66
N THR A 88 20.12 -8.29 13.49
CA THR A 88 20.19 -7.05 12.73
C THR A 88 20.96 -5.96 13.47
N ASN A 89 21.75 -5.22 12.70
CA ASN A 89 22.23 -3.90 13.03
C ASN A 89 21.86 -2.98 11.88
N VAL A 90 21.00 -2.01 12.13
CA VAL A 90 20.43 -1.15 11.09
C VAL A 90 20.62 0.32 11.41
N ARG A 91 20.69 1.12 10.34
CA ARG A 91 20.53 2.58 10.38
C ARG A 91 19.29 2.93 9.58
N VAL A 92 18.51 3.88 10.07
CA VAL A 92 17.31 4.38 9.39
C VAL A 92 17.35 5.90 9.32
N ALA A 93 17.13 6.45 8.15
CA ALA A 93 16.89 7.88 7.97
C ALA A 93 15.47 8.11 7.49
N THR A 94 14.74 8.96 8.19
CA THR A 94 13.42 9.47 7.75
C THR A 94 13.65 10.73 6.96
N LEU A 95 13.21 10.74 5.69
CA LEU A 95 13.33 11.88 4.78
C LEU A 95 11.94 12.36 4.38
N GLU A 96 11.76 13.68 4.34
CA GLU A 96 10.50 14.34 4.03
C GLU A 96 10.60 15.13 2.72
N LEU A 97 9.52 15.06 1.92
CA LEU A 97 9.31 15.91 0.75
C LEU A 97 7.85 16.35 0.70
N GLY A 98 7.61 17.64 0.87
CA GLY A 98 6.24 18.15 1.03
C GLY A 98 5.64 17.73 2.36
N SER A 99 4.54 17.00 2.31
CA SER A 99 3.85 16.42 3.46
C SER A 99 4.05 14.90 3.59
N GLU A 100 4.78 14.30 2.67
CA GLU A 100 5.05 12.87 2.64
C GLU A 100 6.48 12.59 3.10
N SER A 101 6.70 11.33 3.50
CA SER A 101 8.00 10.85 3.93
C SER A 101 8.34 9.49 3.34
N ILE A 102 9.63 9.22 3.28
CA ILE A 102 10.21 7.90 3.04
C ILE A 102 11.13 7.55 4.19
N GLU A 103 11.39 6.27 4.38
CA GLU A 103 12.42 5.77 5.28
C GLU A 103 13.46 5.00 4.48
N LEU A 104 14.71 5.41 4.61
CA LEU A 104 15.86 4.69 4.06
C LEU A 104 16.44 3.82 5.16
N ILE A 105 16.50 2.50 4.94
CA ILE A 105 17.07 1.57 5.91
C ILE A 105 18.31 0.86 5.35
N GLU A 106 19.43 0.99 6.04
CA GLU A 106 20.65 0.25 5.79
C GLU A 106 20.77 -0.92 6.77
N TYR A 107 20.77 -2.15 6.27
CA TYR A 107 21.15 -3.33 7.06
C TYR A 107 22.66 -3.49 7.03
N ARG A 108 23.35 -3.02 8.06
CA ARG A 108 24.79 -3.23 8.22
C ARG A 108 25.12 -4.71 8.39
N THR A 109 24.23 -5.43 9.10
CA THR A 109 24.29 -6.88 9.28
C THR A 109 22.88 -7.44 9.58
N PRO A 110 22.48 -8.61 9.00
CA PRO A 110 23.06 -9.16 7.80
C PRO A 110 22.72 -8.29 6.58
N ARG A 111 23.65 -8.15 5.65
CA ARG A 111 23.37 -7.43 4.39
C ARG A 111 22.44 -8.26 3.50
N GLY A 112 21.53 -7.59 2.82
CA GLY A 112 20.66 -8.20 1.80
C GLY A 112 21.33 -8.30 0.44
N ARG A 113 20.64 -8.93 -0.49
CA ARG A 113 21.06 -9.08 -1.90
C ARG A 113 20.83 -7.75 -2.66
N PRO A 114 21.70 -7.40 -3.62
CA PRO A 114 21.50 -6.21 -4.46
C PRO A 114 20.32 -6.38 -5.40
N VAL A 115 19.74 -5.27 -5.86
CA VAL A 115 18.73 -5.27 -6.94
C VAL A 115 19.32 -6.00 -8.16
N PRO A 116 18.63 -7.00 -8.75
CA PRO A 116 19.12 -7.67 -9.95
C PRO A 116 19.38 -6.65 -11.08
N PRO A 117 20.58 -6.63 -11.69
CA PRO A 117 20.96 -5.59 -12.66
C PRO A 117 20.13 -5.64 -13.95
N ASP A 118 19.49 -6.77 -14.23
CA ASP A 118 18.60 -7.02 -15.36
C ASP A 118 17.13 -6.83 -15.02
N SER A 119 16.80 -6.19 -13.86
CA SER A 119 15.43 -5.92 -13.46
C SER A 119 14.73 -5.01 -14.45
N LYS A 120 13.51 -5.41 -14.83
CA LYS A 120 12.62 -4.70 -15.74
C LYS A 120 11.43 -4.10 -14.99
N SER A 121 10.78 -3.12 -15.60
CA SER A 121 9.60 -2.48 -15.00
C SER A 121 8.37 -3.38 -14.92
N ASN A 122 8.36 -4.52 -15.63
CA ASN A 122 7.29 -5.51 -15.56
C ASN A 122 7.60 -6.71 -14.64
N ASP A 123 8.77 -6.76 -14.00
CA ASP A 123 9.04 -7.77 -12.97
C ASP A 123 8.16 -7.52 -11.74
N GLN A 124 7.64 -8.55 -11.10
CA GLN A 124 6.66 -8.43 -10.00
C GLN A 124 7.24 -7.88 -8.69
N TRP A 125 8.55 -7.73 -8.57
CA TRP A 125 9.18 -6.98 -7.46
C TRP A 125 9.39 -5.50 -7.79
N PHE A 126 8.98 -5.05 -9.01
CA PHE A 126 9.07 -3.64 -9.36
C PHE A 126 8.14 -2.82 -8.47
N GLN A 127 8.73 -1.87 -7.78
CA GLN A 127 8.02 -0.86 -7.02
C GLN A 127 8.71 0.48 -7.19
N HIS A 128 7.95 1.53 -7.52
CA HIS A 128 8.47 2.88 -7.58
C HIS A 128 7.73 3.84 -6.65
N ILE A 129 8.36 4.99 -6.41
CA ILE A 129 7.78 6.14 -5.75
C ILE A 129 7.64 7.25 -6.79
N ALA A 130 6.43 7.82 -6.93
CA ALA A 130 6.14 8.90 -7.87
C ALA A 130 6.28 10.25 -7.17
N ILE A 131 7.30 11.00 -7.57
CA ILE A 131 7.64 12.32 -7.06
C ILE A 131 7.02 13.37 -7.98
N VAL A 132 6.11 14.17 -7.42
CA VAL A 132 5.43 15.23 -8.19
C VAL A 132 6.37 16.40 -8.40
N VAL A 133 6.37 16.88 -9.63
CA VAL A 133 7.16 18.05 -10.02
C VAL A 133 6.28 19.16 -10.59
N SER A 134 6.64 20.41 -10.30
CA SER A 134 5.99 21.61 -10.86
C SER A 134 6.46 21.93 -12.28
N ASP A 135 7.65 21.44 -12.64
CA ASP A 135 8.30 21.65 -13.93
C ASP A 135 9.11 20.39 -14.28
N MET A 136 8.63 19.62 -15.28
CA MET A 136 9.26 18.38 -15.72
C MET A 136 10.62 18.64 -16.38
N GLU A 137 10.72 19.70 -17.14
CA GLU A 137 11.95 20.08 -17.85
C GLU A 137 13.05 20.45 -16.85
N ALA A 138 12.76 21.30 -15.86
CA ALA A 138 13.70 21.66 -14.81
C ALA A 138 14.12 20.46 -13.95
N ALA A 139 13.17 19.59 -13.59
CA ALA A 139 13.44 18.40 -12.78
C ALA A 139 14.29 17.38 -13.55
N SER A 140 13.98 17.10 -14.82
CA SER A 140 14.75 16.17 -15.63
C SER A 140 16.16 16.72 -15.95
N ALA A 141 16.32 18.03 -16.19
CA ALA A 141 17.63 18.65 -16.34
C ALA A 141 18.51 18.48 -15.09
N ARG A 142 17.89 18.55 -13.90
CA ARG A 142 18.60 18.30 -12.64
C ARG A 142 19.07 16.85 -12.54
N LEU A 143 18.24 15.86 -12.87
CA LEU A 143 18.65 14.46 -12.91
C LEU A 143 19.83 14.26 -13.85
N PHE A 144 19.79 14.87 -15.03
CA PHE A 144 20.88 14.83 -16.01
C PHE A 144 22.17 15.45 -15.47
N GLN A 145 22.08 16.62 -14.81
CA GLN A 145 23.23 17.29 -14.19
C GLN A 145 23.95 16.41 -13.15
N PHE A 146 23.18 15.60 -12.41
CA PHE A 146 23.72 14.68 -11.41
C PHE A 146 24.02 13.26 -11.96
N HIS A 147 23.99 13.09 -13.29
CA HIS A 147 24.25 11.80 -13.97
C HIS A 147 23.40 10.65 -13.46
N VAL A 148 22.14 10.93 -13.10
CA VAL A 148 21.18 9.91 -12.62
C VAL A 148 20.87 8.95 -13.75
N GLN A 149 20.85 7.64 -13.44
CA GLN A 149 20.57 6.59 -14.42
C GLN A 149 19.09 6.61 -14.83
N PRO A 150 18.75 6.88 -16.11
CA PRO A 150 17.37 6.82 -16.57
C PRO A 150 16.91 5.37 -16.79
N ILE A 151 15.59 5.13 -16.65
CA ILE A 151 14.89 3.97 -17.19
C ILE A 151 14.17 4.40 -18.46
N SER A 152 13.44 5.53 -18.41
CA SER A 152 12.79 6.12 -19.58
C SER A 152 13.81 6.66 -20.57
N THR A 153 13.49 6.63 -21.86
CA THR A 153 14.34 7.21 -22.92
C THR A 153 14.39 8.74 -22.85
N ALA A 154 13.30 9.36 -22.38
CA ALA A 154 13.13 10.80 -22.15
C ALA A 154 11.84 11.00 -21.33
N PRO A 155 11.53 12.20 -20.82
CA PRO A 155 10.21 12.51 -20.31
C PRO A 155 9.12 12.22 -21.37
N GLN A 156 8.11 11.44 -21.00
CA GLN A 156 6.99 11.08 -21.87
C GLN A 156 5.77 11.90 -21.50
N THR A 157 5.01 12.36 -22.49
CA THR A 157 3.69 12.97 -22.29
C THR A 157 2.63 11.97 -22.69
N LEU A 158 1.77 11.58 -21.75
CA LEU A 158 0.73 10.60 -22.02
C LEU A 158 -0.31 11.16 -23.02
N PRO A 159 -0.72 10.33 -23.99
CA PRO A 159 -1.46 10.79 -25.16
C PRO A 159 -2.89 11.20 -24.83
N GLU A 160 -3.46 12.10 -25.66
CA GLU A 160 -4.80 12.66 -25.44
C GLU A 160 -5.93 11.62 -25.55
N TRP A 161 -5.73 10.53 -26.28
CA TRP A 161 -6.73 9.45 -26.36
C TRP A 161 -6.94 8.73 -25.02
N ASN A 162 -5.95 8.76 -24.12
CA ASN A 162 -6.08 8.22 -22.77
C ASN A 162 -6.64 9.30 -21.84
N LEU A 163 -7.96 9.49 -21.88
CA LEU A 163 -8.63 10.58 -21.19
C LEU A 163 -8.28 10.71 -19.69
N ASN A 164 -8.01 9.60 -19.02
CA ASN A 164 -7.69 9.61 -17.60
C ASN A 164 -6.26 10.12 -17.32
N ALA A 165 -5.34 9.89 -18.23
CA ALA A 165 -3.94 10.24 -18.09
C ALA A 165 -3.44 11.31 -19.07
N ALA A 166 -4.31 11.82 -19.97
CA ALA A 166 -3.95 12.76 -21.00
C ALA A 166 -3.17 13.97 -20.47
N GLY A 167 -2.02 14.25 -21.10
CA GLY A 167 -1.17 15.41 -20.78
C GLY A 167 -0.32 15.26 -19.51
N ILE A 168 -0.49 14.19 -18.74
CA ILE A 168 0.44 13.85 -17.63
C ILE A 168 1.81 13.59 -18.25
N LYS A 169 2.87 14.18 -17.67
CA LYS A 169 4.24 13.86 -18.05
C LYS A 169 4.87 12.98 -16.99
N ALA A 170 5.66 11.99 -17.42
CA ALA A 170 6.31 11.04 -16.53
C ALA A 170 7.74 10.71 -17.02
N LEU A 171 8.62 10.39 -16.08
CA LEU A 171 10.01 9.96 -16.33
C LEU A 171 10.44 8.97 -15.26
N TYR A 172 10.81 7.75 -15.65
CA TYR A 172 11.36 6.75 -14.74
C TYR A 172 12.90 6.82 -14.73
N PHE A 173 13.46 6.67 -13.54
CA PHE A 173 14.90 6.68 -13.30
C PHE A 173 15.25 5.79 -12.10
N ARG A 174 16.54 5.63 -11.82
CA ARG A 174 17.01 4.81 -10.70
C ARG A 174 17.76 5.67 -9.69
N ASP A 175 17.57 5.32 -8.40
CA ASP A 175 18.46 5.81 -7.35
C ASP A 175 19.83 5.08 -7.38
N PRO A 176 20.79 5.42 -6.50
CA PRO A 176 22.12 4.79 -6.48
C PRO A 176 22.14 3.28 -6.21
N ASP A 177 21.09 2.72 -5.62
CA ASP A 177 20.94 1.28 -5.35
C ASP A 177 20.12 0.54 -6.41
N GLY A 178 19.57 1.29 -7.36
CA GLY A 178 18.80 0.73 -8.48
C GLY A 178 17.29 0.72 -8.23
N HIS A 179 16.80 1.33 -7.17
CA HIS A 179 15.35 1.45 -6.95
C HIS A 179 14.74 2.33 -8.04
N PRO A 180 13.64 1.89 -8.67
CA PRO A 180 12.92 2.72 -9.61
C PRO A 180 12.24 3.90 -8.89
N LEU A 181 12.33 5.06 -9.51
CA LEU A 181 11.64 6.28 -9.09
C LEU A 181 10.97 6.90 -10.31
N GLU A 182 9.91 7.67 -10.08
CA GLU A 182 9.20 8.40 -11.11
C GLU A 182 9.20 9.91 -10.81
N LEU A 183 9.47 10.74 -11.81
CA LEU A 183 8.99 12.11 -11.82
C LEU A 183 7.64 12.12 -12.52
N ILE A 184 6.67 12.80 -11.90
CA ILE A 184 5.33 12.96 -12.47
C ILE A 184 4.90 14.42 -12.42
N TYR A 185 4.42 14.94 -13.56
CA TYR A 185 3.83 16.27 -13.68
C TYR A 185 2.36 16.15 -14.05
N PHE A 186 1.51 16.81 -13.31
CA PHE A 186 0.08 16.90 -13.58
C PHE A 186 -0.26 18.23 -14.26
N PRO A 187 -0.84 18.21 -15.47
CA PRO A 187 -1.36 19.43 -16.08
C PRO A 187 -2.61 19.94 -15.35
N PRO A 188 -3.03 21.20 -15.58
CA PRO A 188 -4.23 21.75 -14.96
C PRO A 188 -5.45 20.82 -15.08
N GLY A 189 -6.13 20.58 -13.96
CA GLY A 189 -7.31 19.68 -13.90
C GLY A 189 -6.98 18.19 -13.75
N LYS A 190 -5.71 17.81 -13.62
CA LYS A 190 -5.27 16.45 -13.32
C LYS A 190 -4.56 16.38 -11.97
N GLY A 191 -4.50 15.19 -11.37
CA GLY A 191 -3.88 14.97 -10.08
C GLY A 191 -4.66 15.58 -8.91
N ASP A 192 -4.07 15.56 -7.73
CA ASP A 192 -4.64 16.20 -6.55
C ASP A 192 -4.55 17.73 -6.69
N PRO A 193 -5.62 18.50 -6.38
CA PRO A 193 -5.59 19.96 -6.40
C PRO A 193 -4.44 20.61 -5.62
N ARG A 194 -3.93 19.96 -4.59
CA ARG A 194 -2.79 20.44 -3.80
C ARG A 194 -1.51 20.62 -4.62
N TRP A 195 -1.34 19.86 -5.69
CA TRP A 195 -0.18 19.96 -6.57
C TRP A 195 -0.15 21.25 -7.39
N HIS A 196 -1.29 21.91 -7.53
CA HIS A 196 -1.43 23.17 -8.25
C HIS A 196 -1.41 24.42 -7.34
N GLN A 197 -1.35 24.19 -6.01
CA GLN A 197 -1.33 25.29 -5.03
C GLN A 197 0.10 25.68 -4.65
N GLY A 198 0.36 26.99 -4.61
CA GLY A 198 1.64 27.52 -4.10
C GLY A 198 2.86 27.26 -5.01
N GLN A 199 2.65 26.93 -6.28
CA GLN A 199 3.72 26.88 -7.26
C GLN A 199 4.43 28.25 -7.30
N GLY A 200 5.77 28.23 -7.11
CA GLY A 200 6.60 29.45 -7.04
C GLY A 200 6.96 29.94 -5.63
N LYS A 201 6.49 29.27 -4.57
CA LYS A 201 6.90 29.55 -3.17
C LYS A 201 7.89 28.53 -2.60
N ARG A 202 8.22 27.48 -3.35
CA ARG A 202 9.13 26.41 -2.93
C ARG A 202 10.47 26.51 -3.65
N ASP A 203 11.53 26.15 -2.96
CA ASP A 203 12.87 26.07 -3.54
C ASP A 203 13.00 24.79 -4.39
N GLY A 204 12.86 24.94 -5.71
CA GLY A 204 13.02 23.84 -6.67
C GLY A 204 11.70 23.23 -7.17
N PRO A 205 11.80 22.29 -8.15
CA PRO A 205 10.64 21.76 -8.85
C PRO A 205 9.92 20.63 -8.12
N PHE A 206 10.48 20.03 -7.07
CA PHE A 206 9.93 18.84 -6.38
C PHE A 206 8.90 19.25 -5.33
N LEU A 207 7.70 18.65 -5.38
CA LEU A 207 6.56 19.08 -4.57
C LEU A 207 6.22 18.11 -3.43
N GLY A 208 6.33 16.81 -3.65
CA GLY A 208 5.91 15.76 -2.72
C GLY A 208 5.81 14.42 -3.41
N ILE A 209 5.23 13.43 -2.73
CA ILE A 209 5.00 12.08 -3.25
C ILE A 209 3.51 11.90 -3.52
N ASP A 210 3.13 11.55 -4.76
CA ASP A 210 1.73 11.26 -5.09
C ASP A 210 1.36 9.82 -4.72
N HIS A 211 2.18 8.86 -5.11
CA HIS A 211 1.89 7.43 -4.91
C HIS A 211 3.17 6.58 -4.86
N THR A 212 3.01 5.35 -4.40
CA THR A 212 3.88 4.23 -4.75
C THR A 212 3.15 3.32 -5.72
N ALA A 213 3.84 2.76 -6.70
CA ALA A 213 3.25 1.83 -7.66
C ALA A 213 3.98 0.49 -7.63
N ILE A 214 3.21 -0.59 -7.66
CA ILE A 214 3.71 -1.97 -7.62
C ILE A 214 3.25 -2.76 -8.84
N ALA A 215 4.15 -3.56 -9.41
CA ALA A 215 3.78 -4.48 -10.48
C ALA A 215 3.05 -5.70 -9.91
N VAL A 216 1.88 -6.01 -10.45
CA VAL A 216 1.04 -7.12 -9.99
C VAL A 216 0.75 -8.09 -11.14
N ALA A 217 0.61 -9.38 -10.81
CA ALA A 217 0.30 -10.41 -11.79
C ALA A 217 -1.16 -10.36 -12.28
N ASP A 218 -2.08 -9.93 -11.40
CA ASP A 218 -3.52 -9.89 -11.65
C ASP A 218 -4.18 -8.82 -10.78
N THR A 219 -4.74 -7.79 -11.40
CA THR A 219 -5.37 -6.66 -10.70
C THR A 219 -6.53 -7.11 -9.82
N GLU A 220 -7.39 -8.05 -10.26
CA GLU A 220 -8.56 -8.44 -9.47
C GLU A 220 -8.16 -9.22 -8.22
N ARG A 221 -7.11 -10.05 -8.32
CA ARG A 221 -6.53 -10.73 -7.16
C ARG A 221 -5.97 -9.72 -6.16
N SER A 222 -5.24 -8.74 -6.64
CA SER A 222 -4.67 -7.68 -5.79
C SER A 222 -5.75 -6.79 -5.19
N LEU A 223 -6.84 -6.46 -5.93
CA LEU A 223 -8.00 -5.75 -5.40
C LEU A 223 -8.71 -6.55 -4.29
N GLY A 224 -8.79 -7.88 -4.41
CA GLY A 224 -9.26 -8.75 -3.34
C GLY A 224 -8.48 -8.57 -2.03
N PHE A 225 -7.21 -8.21 -2.13
CA PHE A 225 -6.37 -7.92 -0.96
C PHE A 225 -6.43 -6.43 -0.57
N TYR A 226 -6.05 -5.51 -1.45
CA TYR A 226 -5.93 -4.09 -1.11
C TYR A 226 -7.26 -3.40 -0.84
N ARG A 227 -8.30 -3.71 -1.63
CA ARG A 227 -9.64 -3.15 -1.48
C ARG A 227 -10.46 -3.93 -0.45
N ASP A 228 -10.57 -5.27 -0.61
CA ASP A 228 -11.56 -6.06 0.14
C ASP A 228 -11.06 -6.51 1.51
N VAL A 229 -9.73 -6.68 1.68
CA VAL A 229 -9.11 -6.99 2.99
C VAL A 229 -8.65 -5.72 3.68
N LEU A 230 -7.78 -4.94 3.01
CA LEU A 230 -7.14 -3.76 3.61
C LEU A 230 -8.01 -2.50 3.57
N GLY A 231 -9.13 -2.48 2.84
CA GLY A 231 -10.10 -1.39 2.86
C GLY A 231 -9.71 -0.12 2.11
N LEU A 232 -8.73 -0.20 1.21
CA LEU A 232 -8.38 0.92 0.34
C LEU A 232 -9.47 1.15 -0.72
N ARG A 233 -9.65 2.40 -1.14
CA ARG A 233 -10.66 2.77 -2.12
C ARG A 233 -10.04 2.91 -3.50
N VAL A 234 -10.63 2.27 -4.51
CA VAL A 234 -10.29 2.53 -5.92
C VAL A 234 -10.77 3.93 -6.28
N VAL A 235 -9.88 4.75 -6.80
CA VAL A 235 -10.15 6.15 -7.17
C VAL A 235 -9.92 6.45 -8.64
N GLY A 236 -9.28 5.55 -9.38
CA GLY A 236 -9.06 5.72 -10.80
C GLY A 236 -8.55 4.44 -11.46
N GLU A 237 -8.77 4.36 -12.76
CA GLU A 237 -8.19 3.32 -13.62
C GLU A 237 -7.75 3.94 -14.93
N SER A 238 -6.67 3.42 -15.51
CA SER A 238 -6.24 3.76 -16.86
C SER A 238 -5.66 2.54 -17.55
N LEU A 239 -5.65 2.60 -18.90
CA LEU A 239 -5.02 1.60 -19.74
C LEU A 239 -4.00 2.30 -20.61
N ASN A 240 -2.73 2.14 -20.26
CA ASN A 240 -1.62 2.80 -20.91
C ASN A 240 -0.95 1.85 -21.91
N TYR A 241 -0.70 2.30 -23.12
CA TYR A 241 -0.01 1.56 -24.17
C TYR A 241 0.50 2.51 -25.27
N GLY A 242 1.28 1.96 -26.21
CA GLY A 242 1.84 2.72 -27.32
C GLY A 242 3.27 3.19 -27.05
N ALA A 243 3.79 3.99 -27.97
CA ALA A 243 5.20 4.39 -27.96
C ALA A 243 5.59 5.16 -26.68
N GLU A 244 4.70 6.04 -26.20
CA GLU A 244 4.94 6.81 -24.97
C GLU A 244 5.09 5.90 -23.75
N GLN A 245 4.24 4.85 -23.66
CA GLN A 245 4.31 3.89 -22.56
C GLN A 245 5.57 3.01 -22.67
N ASP A 246 5.90 2.54 -23.88
CA ASP A 246 7.12 1.74 -24.11
C ASP A 246 8.38 2.52 -23.77
N HIS A 247 8.42 3.80 -24.13
CA HIS A 247 9.55 4.67 -23.82
C HIS A 247 9.60 5.09 -22.35
N LEU A 248 8.45 5.13 -21.65
CA LEU A 248 8.37 5.44 -20.23
C LEU A 248 8.96 4.30 -19.39
N ASN A 249 8.42 3.09 -19.55
CA ASN A 249 8.78 1.95 -18.70
C ASN A 249 9.91 1.08 -19.25
N HIS A 250 10.37 1.37 -20.46
CA HIS A 250 11.39 0.61 -21.18
C HIS A 250 11.03 -0.89 -21.38
N VAL A 251 9.74 -1.16 -21.62
CA VAL A 251 9.18 -2.48 -21.93
C VAL A 251 8.40 -2.36 -23.24
N PHE A 252 8.96 -2.90 -24.33
CA PHE A 252 8.39 -2.75 -25.68
C PHE A 252 7.12 -3.57 -25.87
N GLY A 253 6.12 -2.96 -26.53
CA GLY A 253 4.80 -3.53 -26.73
C GLY A 253 3.98 -3.58 -25.44
N SER A 254 4.31 -2.73 -24.49
CA SER A 254 3.65 -2.75 -23.20
C SER A 254 2.21 -2.25 -23.29
N LYS A 255 1.32 -2.96 -22.60
CA LYS A 255 -0.05 -2.56 -22.32
C LYS A 255 -0.29 -2.78 -20.83
N VAL A 256 -0.39 -1.68 -20.10
CA VAL A 256 -0.44 -1.67 -18.64
C VAL A 256 -1.80 -1.20 -18.17
N ARG A 257 -2.51 -2.04 -17.41
CA ARG A 257 -3.67 -1.62 -16.64
C ARG A 257 -3.16 -1.01 -15.34
N ILE A 258 -3.53 0.21 -15.06
CA ILE A 258 -3.17 0.94 -13.84
C ILE A 258 -4.44 1.15 -13.03
N THR A 259 -4.42 0.73 -11.76
CA THR A 259 -5.55 0.92 -10.83
C THR A 259 -5.04 1.67 -9.60
N SER A 260 -5.54 2.88 -9.43
CA SER A 260 -5.14 3.77 -8.33
C SER A 260 -6.00 3.56 -7.10
N LEU A 261 -5.35 3.37 -5.96
CA LEU A 261 -5.96 3.16 -4.65
C LEU A 261 -5.57 4.29 -3.69
N ARG A 262 -6.49 4.66 -2.79
CA ARG A 262 -6.24 5.67 -1.75
C ARG A 262 -6.79 5.22 -0.39
N SER A 263 -6.09 5.60 0.68
CA SER A 263 -6.59 5.65 2.04
C SER A 263 -7.26 7.00 2.33
N SER A 264 -7.49 7.34 3.58
CA SER A 264 -8.01 8.66 3.98
C SER A 264 -6.95 9.76 3.86
N SER A 265 -5.68 9.41 4.06
CA SER A 265 -4.54 10.34 3.94
C SER A 265 -3.28 9.62 3.46
N GLY A 266 -2.24 10.38 3.16
CA GLY A 266 -0.96 9.90 2.65
C GLY A 266 -0.95 9.65 1.13
N PRO A 267 0.16 9.12 0.59
CA PRO A 267 0.30 8.82 -0.82
C PRO A 267 -0.65 7.72 -1.28
N GLY A 268 -0.87 7.63 -2.60
CA GLY A 268 -1.62 6.52 -3.19
C GLY A 268 -0.83 5.24 -3.30
N ILE A 269 -1.54 4.16 -3.65
CA ILE A 269 -0.95 2.91 -4.11
C ILE A 269 -1.51 2.64 -5.50
N GLU A 270 -0.65 2.40 -6.48
CA GLU A 270 -1.05 2.01 -7.83
C GLU A 270 -0.67 0.57 -8.12
N LEU A 271 -1.62 -0.18 -8.67
CA LEU A 271 -1.42 -1.53 -9.16
C LEU A 271 -1.13 -1.47 -10.66
N LEU A 272 0.02 -2.00 -11.09
CA LEU A 272 0.46 -2.03 -12.49
C LEU A 272 0.39 -3.47 -13.00
N GLU A 273 -0.68 -3.81 -13.72
CA GLU A 273 -0.78 -5.10 -14.40
C GLU A 273 -0.32 -4.98 -15.85
N TYR A 274 0.78 -5.64 -16.20
CA TYR A 274 1.24 -5.75 -17.58
C TYR A 274 0.42 -6.81 -18.32
N LEU A 275 -0.58 -6.36 -19.10
CA LEU A 275 -1.39 -7.24 -19.95
C LEU A 275 -0.58 -7.80 -21.10
N THR A 276 0.41 -7.03 -21.61
CA THR A 276 1.46 -7.42 -22.56
C THR A 276 2.72 -6.60 -22.29
N PRO A 277 3.93 -7.19 -22.46
CA PRO A 277 4.16 -8.64 -22.45
C PRO A 277 3.90 -9.19 -21.03
N ARG A 278 3.56 -10.47 -20.94
CA ARG A 278 3.37 -11.18 -19.66
C ARG A 278 4.60 -11.99 -19.27
N ASP A 279 5.80 -11.48 -19.61
CA ASP A 279 7.08 -12.12 -19.35
C ASP A 279 7.80 -11.58 -18.11
N GLY A 280 7.14 -10.69 -17.33
CA GLY A 280 7.65 -10.21 -16.05
C GLY A 280 7.86 -11.37 -15.08
N ARG A 281 9.00 -11.37 -14.43
CA ARG A 281 9.39 -12.44 -13.49
C ARG A 281 8.62 -12.31 -12.20
N PRO A 282 8.14 -13.43 -11.59
CA PRO A 282 7.53 -13.37 -10.26
C PRO A 282 8.57 -12.99 -9.19
N SER A 283 8.13 -12.40 -8.11
CA SER A 283 8.99 -12.15 -6.94
C SER A 283 9.60 -13.46 -6.46
N PRO A 284 10.93 -13.52 -6.23
CA PRO A 284 11.57 -14.72 -5.70
C PRO A 284 10.95 -15.11 -4.36
N THR A 285 10.58 -16.38 -4.21
CA THR A 285 9.91 -16.87 -3.00
C THR A 285 10.79 -16.81 -1.74
N ASP A 286 12.11 -16.71 -1.92
CA ASP A 286 13.11 -16.56 -0.86
C ASP A 286 13.50 -15.10 -0.59
N THR A 287 12.77 -14.13 -1.16
CA THR A 287 12.99 -12.70 -0.91
C THR A 287 12.87 -12.40 0.57
N LYS A 288 13.89 -11.72 1.10
CA LYS A 288 13.93 -11.27 2.49
C LYS A 288 13.71 -9.77 2.58
N VAL A 289 13.27 -9.33 3.73
CA VAL A 289 12.97 -7.91 4.00
C VAL A 289 14.20 -7.01 3.85
N ASN A 290 15.40 -7.55 4.06
CA ASN A 290 16.66 -6.83 3.89
C ASN A 290 17.25 -6.87 2.48
N ASP A 291 16.63 -7.57 1.51
CA ASP A 291 17.06 -7.50 0.11
C ASP A 291 16.76 -6.09 -0.45
N LEU A 292 17.66 -5.54 -1.26
CA LEU A 292 17.57 -4.15 -1.71
C LEU A 292 16.33 -3.86 -2.56
N TRP A 293 15.73 -4.87 -3.21
CA TRP A 293 14.46 -4.69 -3.95
C TRP A 293 13.21 -4.82 -3.07
N SER A 294 13.37 -5.04 -1.75
CA SER A 294 12.27 -5.25 -0.81
C SER A 294 11.78 -3.93 -0.24
N SER A 295 11.17 -3.10 -1.09
CA SER A 295 10.47 -1.92 -0.59
C SER A 295 9.26 -2.32 0.26
N GLN A 296 8.93 -1.49 1.25
CA GLN A 296 7.77 -1.73 2.12
C GLN A 296 6.83 -0.53 2.06
N THR A 297 5.54 -0.81 1.98
CA THR A 297 4.51 0.22 2.10
C THR A 297 3.93 0.19 3.50
N THR A 298 3.99 1.29 4.23
CA THR A 298 3.40 1.38 5.56
C THR A 298 1.92 1.73 5.46
N LEU A 299 1.06 0.95 6.13
CA LEU A 299 -0.36 1.24 6.31
C LEU A 299 -0.64 1.45 7.78
N ILE A 300 -1.18 2.61 8.13
CA ILE A 300 -1.52 2.96 9.51
C ILE A 300 -3.02 2.69 9.71
N GLY A 301 -3.36 1.88 10.72
CA GLY A 301 -4.73 1.46 10.99
C GLY A 301 -5.18 1.78 12.40
N ARG A 302 -6.49 2.08 12.56
CA ARG A 302 -7.17 2.06 13.86
C ARG A 302 -7.57 0.63 14.20
N GLU A 303 -8.01 0.42 15.45
CA GLU A 303 -8.45 -0.91 15.91
C GLU A 303 -7.43 -2.03 15.59
N PHE A 304 -6.14 -1.70 15.77
CA PHE A 304 -5.03 -2.54 15.35
C PHE A 304 -5.15 -4.01 15.78
N PRO A 305 -5.52 -4.35 17.06
CA PRO A 305 -5.66 -5.75 17.46
C PRO A 305 -6.77 -6.49 16.68
N ALA A 306 -7.90 -5.82 16.41
CA ALA A 306 -9.00 -6.41 15.65
C ALA A 306 -8.62 -6.59 14.18
N SER A 307 -7.89 -5.63 13.61
CA SER A 307 -7.38 -5.70 12.24
C SER A 307 -6.41 -6.86 12.06
N VAL A 308 -5.48 -7.07 13.00
CA VAL A 308 -4.55 -8.23 12.97
C VAL A 308 -5.32 -9.55 13.02
N GLN A 309 -6.35 -9.67 13.85
CA GLN A 309 -7.19 -10.87 13.91
C GLN A 309 -7.92 -11.11 12.57
N GLU A 310 -8.38 -10.06 11.91
CA GLU A 310 -9.03 -10.18 10.61
C GLU A 310 -8.03 -10.62 9.52
N LEU A 311 -6.80 -10.08 9.51
CA LEU A 311 -5.73 -10.53 8.61
C LEU A 311 -5.44 -12.04 8.79
N LEU A 312 -5.37 -12.51 10.04
CA LEU A 312 -5.16 -13.93 10.35
C LEU A 312 -6.32 -14.81 9.86
N LYS A 313 -7.58 -14.39 10.07
CA LYS A 313 -8.76 -15.12 9.58
C LYS A 313 -8.76 -15.24 8.06
N ARG A 314 -8.29 -14.20 7.35
CA ARG A 314 -8.19 -14.18 5.90
C ARG A 314 -6.95 -14.88 5.36
N LYS A 315 -6.12 -15.46 6.26
CA LYS A 315 -4.91 -16.22 5.92
C LYS A 315 -3.91 -15.40 5.12
N VAL A 316 -3.80 -14.12 5.44
CA VAL A 316 -2.73 -13.26 4.91
C VAL A 316 -1.39 -13.82 5.35
N GLU A 317 -0.38 -13.74 4.50
CA GLU A 317 0.98 -14.19 4.83
C GLU A 317 1.65 -13.20 5.78
N PHE A 318 2.00 -13.66 6.97
CA PHE A 318 2.70 -12.90 8.00
C PHE A 318 4.19 -13.23 7.98
N ILE A 319 5.02 -12.19 7.95
CA ILE A 319 6.47 -12.28 8.22
C ILE A 319 6.71 -12.21 9.73
N SER A 320 6.07 -11.24 10.40
CA SER A 320 6.11 -11.14 11.85
C SER A 320 5.28 -12.24 12.49
N PRO A 321 5.80 -13.04 13.45
CA PRO A 321 5.02 -14.08 14.11
C PRO A 321 3.90 -13.52 14.99
N GLU A 322 4.04 -12.29 15.45
CA GLU A 322 3.10 -11.54 16.30
C GLU A 322 3.40 -10.04 16.22
N PRO A 323 2.48 -9.15 16.69
CA PRO A 323 2.74 -7.72 16.72
C PRO A 323 3.98 -7.35 17.52
N GLN A 324 4.89 -6.58 16.92
CA GLN A 324 6.13 -6.09 17.49
C GLN A 324 6.12 -4.57 17.63
N GLU A 325 7.01 -3.98 18.40
CA GLU A 325 7.33 -2.56 18.31
C GLU A 325 7.99 -2.29 16.95
N THR A 326 7.60 -1.18 16.29
CA THR A 326 8.01 -0.91 14.90
C THR A 326 9.35 -0.18 14.81
N LEU A 327 9.87 0.38 15.91
CA LEU A 327 11.18 1.02 15.87
C LEU A 327 12.28 0.07 15.34
N PRO A 328 13.22 0.62 14.56
CA PRO A 328 13.51 2.03 14.28
C PRO A 328 12.66 2.65 13.15
N LEU A 329 11.80 1.87 12.48
CA LEU A 329 10.77 2.37 11.57
C LEU A 329 9.60 2.90 12.40
N GLY A 330 8.85 3.84 11.84
CA GLY A 330 7.65 4.37 12.49
C GLY A 330 7.91 5.22 13.75
N GLU A 331 6.87 5.39 14.55
CA GLU A 331 6.90 6.22 15.77
C GLU A 331 7.14 5.38 17.03
N LYS A 332 7.68 6.04 18.07
CA LYS A 332 7.91 5.40 19.37
C LYS A 332 6.59 4.92 19.98
N GLY A 333 6.55 3.65 20.35
CA GLY A 333 5.39 3.01 20.95
C GLY A 333 4.37 2.47 19.92
N ALA A 334 4.57 2.71 18.64
CA ALA A 334 3.76 2.08 17.60
C ALA A 334 4.06 0.57 17.55
N ARG A 335 3.02 -0.20 17.28
CA ARG A 335 3.13 -1.65 17.09
C ARG A 335 2.69 -2.01 15.69
N GLY A 336 3.39 -2.95 15.09
CA GLY A 336 3.10 -3.38 13.73
C GLY A 336 3.28 -4.87 13.51
N VAL A 337 2.79 -5.30 12.37
CA VAL A 337 3.07 -6.60 11.77
C VAL A 337 3.51 -6.38 10.33
N LEU A 338 4.49 -7.12 9.89
CA LEU A 338 4.91 -7.16 8.52
C LEU A 338 4.24 -8.34 7.82
N ILE A 339 3.57 -8.04 6.71
CA ILE A 339 2.81 -9.00 5.91
C ILE A 339 3.23 -8.93 4.45
N ARG A 340 2.82 -9.92 3.66
CA ARG A 340 2.97 -9.90 2.21
C ARG A 340 1.62 -9.81 1.51
N ASP A 341 1.62 -9.08 0.40
CA ASP A 341 0.52 -9.11 -0.56
C ASP A 341 0.56 -10.40 -1.42
N PRO A 342 -0.45 -10.64 -2.28
CA PRO A 342 -0.47 -11.83 -3.13
C PRO A 342 0.71 -11.97 -4.11
N ASP A 343 1.41 -10.88 -4.46
CA ASP A 343 2.54 -10.87 -5.39
C ASP A 343 3.91 -10.83 -4.69
N GLY A 344 3.90 -10.77 -3.35
CA GLY A 344 5.09 -10.84 -2.51
C GLY A 344 5.64 -9.49 -2.05
N HIS A 345 4.94 -8.37 -2.30
CA HIS A 345 5.32 -7.07 -1.77
C HIS A 345 5.10 -6.99 -0.26
N PHE A 346 6.00 -6.28 0.41
CA PHE A 346 5.93 -6.13 1.86
C PHE A 346 5.06 -4.94 2.28
N ILE A 347 4.22 -5.18 3.28
CA ILE A 347 3.38 -4.17 3.89
C ILE A 347 3.62 -4.18 5.39
N LEU A 348 4.07 -3.05 5.93
CA LEU A 348 4.09 -2.81 7.36
C LEU A 348 2.71 -2.29 7.77
N PHE A 349 1.90 -3.13 8.41
CA PHE A 349 0.64 -2.69 8.99
C PHE A 349 0.87 -2.27 10.44
N GLU A 350 0.71 -0.99 10.71
CA GLU A 350 1.09 -0.33 11.96
C GLU A 350 -0.13 0.24 12.69
N SER A 351 -0.08 0.22 14.03
CA SER A 351 -1.09 0.88 14.86
C SER A 351 -0.99 2.39 14.73
N ALA A 352 -2.14 3.08 14.59
CA ALA A 352 -2.18 4.50 14.80
C ALA A 352 -1.86 4.78 16.29
N SER A 353 -0.63 5.21 16.58
CA SER A 353 -0.29 5.85 17.85
C SER A 353 -0.67 7.31 17.70
N ASP A 354 -1.74 7.79 18.35
CA ASP A 354 -2.15 9.21 18.38
C ASP A 354 -1.87 10.00 17.08
N TYR A 355 -2.17 9.35 15.92
CA TYR A 355 -2.01 9.99 14.62
C TYR A 355 -2.93 11.21 14.59
N HIS A 356 -2.37 12.36 14.93
CA HIS A 356 -3.03 13.64 14.72
C HIS A 356 -2.97 13.94 13.23
N GLU A 357 -4.13 13.96 12.59
CA GLU A 357 -4.28 14.53 11.23
C GLU A 357 -3.63 15.92 11.22
N ARG A 358 -2.50 16.03 10.55
CA ARG A 358 -1.81 17.31 10.32
C ARG A 358 -2.37 18.00 9.10
#